data_82d1e79fdaa50b3a11000731f618371e
#
_entry.id   82d1e79fdaa50b3a11000731f618371e
#
_cell.length_a   1.000
_cell.length_b   1.000
_cell.length_c   1.000
_cell.angle_alpha   90.00
_cell.angle_beta   90.00
_cell.angle_gamma   90.00
#
_symmetry.space_group_name_H-M   'P 1'
#
loop_
_entity.id
_entity.type
_entity.pdbx_description
1 polymer ?
#
loop_
_entity_poly.entity_id
_entity_poly.type
_entity_poly.pdbx_seq_one_letter_code
_entity_poly.pdbx_strand_id
1 'polypeptide(L)'
;MADDEMWDVTDVQGTPTGTLHRRGDGPVPAGSFHIVASVCVVASTGRVLVSRRAEGKDYPLAWEFPAGSALRGESSRRGAIRELDEEVGISVLPDDLVLVGRVVEERALFDLWTVHVDGEPDVVVDPEEVLEAEWVELDEVHRRWRAGAFATPWNARFAQLWEELEVAVRGER
;
A
#
# COMPACT_ATOMS: atom_id res chain seq x y z
N MET A 1 2.94 19.44 6.18
CA MET A 1 1.66 19.46 5.45
C MET A 1 0.88 18.15 5.60
N ALA A 2 1.53 17.06 5.90
CA ALA A 2 0.83 15.79 6.26
C ALA A 2 -0.09 15.91 7.50
N ASP A 3 0.09 16.91 8.34
CA ASP A 3 -0.71 17.12 9.57
C ASP A 3 -2.15 17.61 9.31
N ASP A 4 -2.51 17.97 8.09
CA ASP A 4 -3.86 18.42 7.74
C ASP A 4 -4.68 17.38 6.96
N GLU A 5 -4.14 16.18 6.78
CA GLU A 5 -4.86 15.09 6.12
C GLU A 5 -6.06 14.63 6.95
N MET A 6 -7.20 14.56 6.27
CA MET A 6 -8.45 14.08 6.84
C MET A 6 -8.83 12.75 6.20
N TRP A 7 -9.24 11.79 7.02
CA TRP A 7 -9.70 10.48 6.60
C TRP A 7 -11.19 10.31 6.85
N ASP A 8 -11.89 9.60 5.99
CA ASP A 8 -13.20 9.09 6.32
C ASP A 8 -13.08 7.96 7.34
N VAL A 9 -13.83 8.07 8.43
CA VAL A 9 -14.01 6.95 9.36
C VAL A 9 -15.05 6.00 8.74
N THR A 10 -14.72 4.72 8.68
CA THR A 10 -15.56 3.70 8.06
C THR A 10 -16.00 2.63 9.06
N ASP A 11 -17.04 1.89 8.70
CA ASP A 11 -17.38 0.62 9.32
C ASP A 11 -16.46 -0.51 8.80
N VAL A 12 -16.67 -1.74 9.27
CA VAL A 12 -15.85 -2.91 8.86
C VAL A 12 -16.04 -3.32 7.40
N GLN A 13 -17.09 -2.85 6.74
CA GLN A 13 -17.31 -3.03 5.31
C GLN A 13 -16.61 -1.96 4.46
N GLY A 14 -16.06 -0.93 5.11
CA GLY A 14 -15.43 0.20 4.43
C GLY A 14 -16.41 1.29 4.02
N THR A 15 -17.63 1.28 4.57
CA THR A 15 -18.64 2.30 4.32
C THR A 15 -18.36 3.51 5.23
N PRO A 16 -18.24 4.74 4.67
CA PRO A 16 -18.06 5.94 5.48
C PRO A 16 -19.22 6.13 6.47
N THR A 17 -18.87 6.45 7.73
CA THR A 17 -19.86 6.69 8.80
C THR A 17 -20.34 8.14 8.83
N GLY A 18 -19.73 9.02 8.04
CA GLY A 18 -19.94 10.47 8.08
C GLY A 18 -19.03 11.20 9.09
N THR A 19 -18.24 10.45 9.86
CA THR A 19 -17.25 11.01 10.77
C THR A 19 -15.90 11.16 10.05
N LEU A 20 -15.20 12.26 10.32
CA LEU A 20 -13.84 12.49 9.83
C LEU A 20 -12.83 12.33 10.96
N HIS A 21 -11.64 11.89 10.62
CA HIS A 21 -10.49 11.79 11.52
C HIS A 21 -9.29 12.52 10.94
N ARG A 22 -8.63 13.35 11.74
CA ARG A 22 -7.40 14.03 11.31
C ARG A 22 -6.20 13.12 11.57
N ARG A 23 -5.30 13.03 10.60
CA ARG A 23 -4.01 12.39 10.80
C ARG A 23 -3.28 13.07 11.96
N GLY A 24 -2.72 12.29 12.89
CA GLY A 24 -2.04 12.82 14.07
C GLY A 24 -2.89 12.95 15.33
N ASP A 25 -4.22 12.89 15.24
CA ASP A 25 -5.12 12.95 16.41
C ASP A 25 -5.20 11.60 17.19
N GLY A 26 -4.21 10.72 16.99
CA GLY A 26 -4.20 9.38 17.55
C GLY A 26 -4.96 8.38 16.66
N PRO A 27 -5.31 7.20 17.19
CA PRO A 27 -6.04 6.18 16.42
C PRO A 27 -7.51 6.57 16.23
N VAL A 28 -8.11 6.11 15.14
CA VAL A 28 -9.57 6.20 14.95
C VAL A 28 -10.31 5.49 16.10
N PRO A 29 -11.57 5.86 16.41
CA PRO A 29 -12.32 5.25 17.52
C PRO A 29 -12.38 3.74 17.47
N ALA A 30 -12.47 3.08 18.62
CA ALA A 30 -12.57 1.64 18.72
C ALA A 30 -13.79 1.11 17.94
N GLY A 31 -13.59 0.03 17.15
CA GLY A 31 -14.64 -0.54 16.32
C GLY A 31 -14.89 0.24 15.03
N SER A 32 -14.08 1.26 14.76
CA SER A 32 -14.08 2.02 13.50
C SER A 32 -12.75 1.85 12.78
N PHE A 33 -12.72 2.18 11.50
CA PHE A 33 -11.58 1.96 10.63
C PHE A 33 -11.32 3.17 9.74
N HIS A 34 -10.11 3.30 9.22
CA HIS A 34 -9.81 4.09 8.03
C HIS A 34 -9.22 3.16 6.97
N ILE A 35 -9.26 3.57 5.72
CA ILE A 35 -8.74 2.75 4.62
C ILE A 35 -7.27 3.05 4.41
N VAL A 36 -6.46 2.00 4.37
CA VAL A 36 -5.07 2.03 3.91
C VAL A 36 -4.99 1.22 2.63
N ALA A 37 -4.40 1.78 1.60
CA ALA A 37 -4.30 1.12 0.31
C ALA A 37 -2.84 1.02 -0.14
N SER A 38 -2.48 -0.11 -0.71
CA SER A 38 -1.14 -0.39 -1.22
C SER A 38 -1.19 -0.99 -2.61
N VAL A 39 -0.13 -0.77 -3.39
CA VAL A 39 -0.03 -1.29 -4.76
C VAL A 39 1.23 -2.11 -4.94
N CYS A 40 1.07 -3.38 -5.33
CA CYS A 40 2.13 -4.18 -5.91
C CYS A 40 2.17 -3.92 -7.42
N VAL A 41 3.13 -3.13 -7.89
CA VAL A 41 3.34 -2.88 -9.33
C VAL A 41 4.13 -4.04 -9.92
N VAL A 42 3.60 -4.67 -10.95
CA VAL A 42 4.17 -5.83 -11.62
C VAL A 42 4.66 -5.41 -13.00
N ALA A 43 5.95 -5.50 -13.23
CA ALA A 43 6.56 -5.24 -14.53
C ALA A 43 6.31 -6.39 -15.52
N SER A 44 6.34 -6.11 -16.82
CA SER A 44 6.26 -7.16 -17.85
C SER A 44 7.44 -8.14 -17.82
N THR A 45 8.51 -7.82 -17.09
CA THR A 45 9.63 -8.72 -16.76
C THR A 45 9.27 -9.77 -15.69
N GLY A 46 8.13 -9.62 -14.99
CA GLY A 46 7.72 -10.44 -13.86
C GLY A 46 8.23 -9.93 -12.50
N ARG A 47 9.05 -8.88 -12.49
CA ARG A 47 9.56 -8.26 -11.26
C ARG A 47 8.51 -7.31 -10.67
N VAL A 48 8.58 -7.11 -9.36
CA VAL A 48 7.68 -6.22 -8.62
C VAL A 48 8.46 -5.07 -7.99
N LEU A 49 7.79 -3.92 -7.86
CA LEU A 49 8.38 -2.74 -7.24
C LEU A 49 8.20 -2.82 -5.73
N VAL A 50 9.30 -2.67 -4.99
CA VAL A 50 9.31 -2.46 -3.54
C VAL A 50 9.93 -1.11 -3.22
N SER A 51 9.45 -0.47 -2.17
CA SER A 51 9.98 0.80 -1.66
C SER A 51 10.53 0.63 -0.25
N ARG A 52 11.53 1.42 0.10
CA ARG A 52 12.12 1.45 1.42
C ARG A 52 11.76 2.76 2.10
N ARG A 53 11.18 2.68 3.28
CA ARG A 53 10.69 3.83 4.04
C ARG A 53 11.82 4.76 4.45
N ALA A 54 11.58 6.07 4.36
CA ALA A 54 12.53 7.08 4.81
C ALA A 54 12.75 7.00 6.34
N GLU A 55 13.87 7.57 6.82
CA GLU A 55 14.25 7.53 8.24
C GLU A 55 13.25 8.24 9.16
N GLY A 56 12.53 9.25 8.66
CA GLY A 56 11.55 10.03 9.43
C GLY A 56 10.17 9.40 9.57
N LYS A 57 9.95 8.23 8.98
CA LYS A 57 8.64 7.54 8.97
C LYS A 57 8.53 6.50 10.07
N ASP A 58 7.29 6.10 10.38
CA ASP A 58 7.04 4.89 11.17
C ASP A 58 7.70 3.70 10.48
N TYR A 59 8.24 2.76 11.24
CA TYR A 59 9.02 1.62 10.72
C TYR A 59 10.15 2.07 9.78
N PRO A 60 11.07 2.95 10.24
CA PRO A 60 12.09 3.54 9.37
C PRO A 60 12.96 2.46 8.73
N LEU A 61 13.36 2.70 7.49
CA LEU A 61 14.24 1.83 6.69
C LEU A 61 13.68 0.44 6.38
N ALA A 62 12.43 0.14 6.77
CA ALA A 62 11.78 -1.11 6.41
C ALA A 62 11.28 -1.08 4.95
N TRP A 63 11.21 -2.27 4.34
CA TRP A 63 10.63 -2.45 3.02
C TRP A 63 9.11 -2.55 3.06
N GLU A 64 8.48 -2.14 1.97
CA GLU A 64 7.05 -2.26 1.76
C GLU A 64 6.71 -2.20 0.26
N PHE A 65 5.46 -2.44 -0.11
CA PHE A 65 4.90 -1.90 -1.35
C PHE A 65 4.42 -0.47 -1.10
N PRO A 66 4.48 0.45 -2.10
CA PRO A 66 3.95 1.80 -1.96
C PRO A 66 2.55 1.80 -1.35
N ALA A 67 2.32 2.61 -0.32
CA ALA A 67 1.09 2.55 0.47
C ALA A 67 0.81 3.83 1.25
N GLY A 68 -0.46 4.16 1.40
CA GLY A 68 -0.91 5.23 2.28
C GLY A 68 -2.39 5.19 2.59
N SER A 69 -2.84 6.14 3.39
CA SER A 69 -4.24 6.24 3.80
C SER A 69 -5.08 6.92 2.73
N ALA A 70 -6.25 6.37 2.45
CA ALA A 70 -7.23 7.07 1.63
C ALA A 70 -7.70 8.35 2.33
N LEU A 71 -7.68 9.46 1.61
CA LEU A 71 -8.13 10.75 2.10
C LEU A 71 -9.66 10.85 2.07
N ARG A 72 -10.18 11.87 2.73
CA ARG A 72 -11.62 12.18 2.73
C ARG A 72 -12.19 12.19 1.30
N GLY A 73 -13.22 11.38 1.09
CA GLY A 73 -13.92 11.23 -0.19
C GLY A 73 -13.19 10.37 -1.23
N GLU A 74 -12.02 9.83 -0.90
CA GLU A 74 -11.33 8.87 -1.77
C GLU A 74 -11.85 7.45 -1.56
N SER A 75 -11.96 6.70 -2.65
CA SER A 75 -12.03 5.25 -2.57
C SER A 75 -10.64 4.67 -2.32
N SER A 76 -10.58 3.43 -1.81
CA SER A 76 -9.32 2.68 -1.66
C SER A 76 -8.48 2.68 -2.94
N ARG A 77 -9.11 2.45 -4.10
CA ARG A 77 -8.45 2.47 -5.41
C ARG A 77 -7.84 3.82 -5.75
N ARG A 78 -8.55 4.92 -5.48
CA ARG A 78 -8.05 6.28 -5.74
C ARG A 78 -6.90 6.64 -4.80
N GLY A 79 -7.02 6.31 -3.52
CA GLY A 79 -5.93 6.47 -2.56
C GLY A 79 -4.67 5.70 -3.00
N ALA A 80 -4.83 4.45 -3.42
CA ALA A 80 -3.73 3.63 -3.93
C ALA A 80 -3.00 4.28 -5.12
N ILE A 81 -3.73 4.83 -6.09
CA ILE A 81 -3.15 5.50 -7.27
C ILE A 81 -2.41 6.76 -6.87
N ARG A 82 -3.01 7.59 -6.00
CA ARG A 82 -2.40 8.83 -5.55
C ARG A 82 -1.09 8.55 -4.81
N GLU A 83 -1.09 7.62 -3.86
CA GLU A 83 0.12 7.25 -3.12
C GLU A 83 1.21 6.68 -4.04
N LEU A 84 0.84 5.87 -5.02
CA LEU A 84 1.80 5.34 -6.00
C LEU A 84 2.49 6.46 -6.80
N ASP A 85 1.72 7.46 -7.24
CA ASP A 85 2.26 8.61 -7.97
C ASP A 85 3.11 9.51 -7.06
N GLU A 86 2.64 9.80 -5.85
CA GLU A 86 3.33 10.66 -4.89
C GLU A 86 4.64 10.04 -4.39
N GLU A 87 4.63 8.76 -4.00
CA GLU A 87 5.79 8.11 -3.41
C GLU A 87 6.87 7.71 -4.41
N VAL A 88 6.48 7.23 -5.60
CA VAL A 88 7.41 6.61 -6.57
C VAL A 88 7.27 7.13 -8.01
N GLY A 89 6.38 8.08 -8.26
CA GLY A 89 6.21 8.73 -9.55
C GLY A 89 5.64 7.85 -10.67
N ILE A 90 4.92 6.78 -10.31
CA ILE A 90 4.28 5.89 -11.28
C ILE A 90 2.79 6.22 -11.37
N SER A 91 2.34 6.67 -12.54
CA SER A 91 0.94 6.97 -12.82
C SER A 91 0.28 5.80 -13.56
N VAL A 92 -0.88 5.38 -13.08
CA VAL A 92 -1.67 4.28 -13.67
C VAL A 92 -3.14 4.67 -13.74
N LEU A 93 -3.91 3.97 -14.57
CA LEU A 93 -5.34 4.20 -14.68
C LEU A 93 -6.11 3.40 -13.61
N PRO A 94 -7.22 3.93 -13.09
CA PRO A 94 -8.03 3.23 -12.08
C PRO A 94 -8.49 1.83 -12.52
N ASP A 95 -8.82 1.67 -13.79
CA ASP A 95 -9.33 0.42 -14.33
C ASP A 95 -8.25 -0.67 -14.50
N ASP A 96 -6.97 -0.28 -14.44
CA ASP A 96 -5.85 -1.22 -14.51
C ASP A 96 -5.55 -1.88 -13.15
N LEU A 97 -6.06 -1.32 -12.04
CA LEU A 97 -5.89 -1.88 -10.71
C LEU A 97 -6.84 -3.04 -10.46
N VAL A 98 -6.27 -4.15 -10.00
CA VAL A 98 -7.02 -5.34 -9.57
C VAL A 98 -6.81 -5.55 -8.07
N LEU A 99 -7.90 -5.69 -7.33
CA LEU A 99 -7.82 -5.96 -5.89
C LEU A 99 -7.32 -7.39 -5.66
N VAL A 100 -6.23 -7.51 -4.91
CA VAL A 100 -5.73 -8.80 -4.40
C VAL A 100 -6.58 -9.27 -3.23
N GLY A 101 -6.80 -8.39 -2.27
CA GLY A 101 -7.64 -8.67 -1.10
C GLY A 101 -7.61 -7.57 -0.05
N ARG A 102 -8.44 -7.76 0.97
CA ARG A 102 -8.53 -6.87 2.13
C ARG A 102 -8.15 -7.60 3.40
N VAL A 103 -7.36 -6.96 4.24
CA VAL A 103 -7.06 -7.38 5.62
C VAL A 103 -7.74 -6.42 6.57
N VAL A 104 -8.53 -6.95 7.50
CA VAL A 104 -9.11 -6.15 8.59
C VAL A 104 -8.10 -6.10 9.72
N GLU A 105 -7.56 -4.92 9.97
CA GLU A 105 -6.64 -4.62 11.07
C GLU A 105 -7.40 -4.00 12.24
N GLU A 106 -6.74 -3.74 13.36
CA GLU A 106 -7.41 -3.21 14.57
C GLU A 106 -8.14 -1.88 14.31
N ARG A 107 -7.55 -1.01 13.51
CA ARG A 107 -8.05 0.35 13.23
C ARG A 107 -8.02 0.72 11.75
N ALA A 108 -7.66 -0.21 10.89
CA ALA A 108 -7.57 0.01 9.46
C ALA A 108 -8.17 -1.14 8.67
N LEU A 109 -8.69 -0.81 7.51
CA LEU A 109 -8.98 -1.75 6.44
C LEU A 109 -7.85 -1.62 5.43
N PHE A 110 -6.99 -2.62 5.37
CA PHE A 110 -5.87 -2.63 4.44
C PHE A 110 -6.26 -3.32 3.15
N ASP A 111 -6.18 -2.60 2.03
CA ASP A 111 -6.42 -3.13 0.69
C ASP A 111 -5.11 -3.25 -0.09
N LEU A 112 -4.80 -4.44 -0.57
CA LEU A 112 -3.70 -4.68 -1.50
C LEU A 112 -4.23 -4.76 -2.92
N TRP A 113 -3.70 -3.89 -3.78
CA TRP A 113 -3.97 -3.83 -5.21
C TRP A 113 -2.77 -4.33 -6.01
N THR A 114 -3.00 -4.82 -7.22
CA THR A 114 -1.95 -5.04 -8.23
C THR A 114 -2.25 -4.23 -9.47
N VAL A 115 -1.19 -3.85 -10.17
CA VAL A 115 -1.23 -3.28 -11.51
C VAL A 115 -0.07 -3.84 -12.32
N HIS A 116 -0.34 -4.22 -13.57
CA HIS A 116 0.68 -4.66 -14.51
C HIS A 116 1.08 -3.49 -15.42
N VAL A 117 2.38 -3.28 -15.57
CA VAL A 117 2.94 -2.19 -16.37
C VAL A 117 3.93 -2.74 -17.40
N ASP A 118 4.10 -2.00 -18.49
CA ASP A 118 5.07 -2.35 -19.52
C ASP A 118 6.49 -2.01 -19.08
N GLY A 119 7.39 -2.97 -19.19
CA GLY A 119 8.78 -2.80 -18.79
C GLY A 119 8.94 -2.59 -17.27
N GLU A 120 10.01 -1.93 -16.92
CA GLU A 120 10.29 -1.42 -15.57
C GLU A 120 10.38 0.11 -15.69
N PRO A 121 9.28 0.85 -15.48
CA PRO A 121 9.30 2.30 -15.55
C PRO A 121 10.34 2.91 -14.61
N ASP A 122 10.90 4.06 -15.03
CA ASP A 122 11.76 4.85 -14.15
C ASP A 122 10.98 5.29 -12.90
N VAL A 123 11.63 5.17 -11.76
CA VAL A 123 11.06 5.53 -10.46
C VAL A 123 11.65 6.85 -9.99
N VAL A 124 10.79 7.76 -9.57
CA VAL A 124 11.16 9.03 -8.96
C VAL A 124 10.58 9.05 -7.55
N VAL A 125 11.41 8.78 -6.55
CA VAL A 125 10.98 8.72 -5.16
C VAL A 125 10.80 10.12 -4.56
N ASP A 126 9.78 10.27 -3.71
CA ASP A 126 9.70 11.38 -2.77
C ASP A 126 10.64 11.10 -1.58
N PRO A 127 11.73 11.87 -1.41
CA PRO A 127 12.72 11.57 -0.37
C PRO A 127 12.22 11.79 1.07
N GLU A 128 11.09 12.48 1.25
CA GLU A 128 10.45 12.62 2.56
C GLU A 128 9.72 11.34 2.99
N GLU A 129 9.24 10.56 2.01
CA GLU A 129 8.47 9.33 2.22
C GLU A 129 9.30 8.06 1.98
N VAL A 130 10.11 8.05 0.92
CA VAL A 130 10.80 6.87 0.39
C VAL A 130 12.29 7.14 0.24
N LEU A 131 13.12 6.31 0.86
CA LEU A 131 14.57 6.37 0.74
C LEU A 131 15.05 5.87 -0.63
N GLU A 132 14.53 4.74 -1.07
CA GLU A 132 14.86 4.08 -2.33
C GLU A 132 13.73 3.15 -2.78
N ALA A 133 13.72 2.80 -4.05
CA ALA A 133 12.82 1.78 -4.59
C ALA A 133 13.56 0.86 -5.56
N GLU A 134 13.16 -0.40 -5.61
CA GLU A 134 13.81 -1.44 -6.40
C GLU A 134 12.79 -2.33 -7.09
N TRP A 135 13.14 -2.75 -8.31
CA TRP A 135 12.47 -3.85 -8.99
C TRP A 135 13.11 -5.18 -8.58
N VAL A 136 12.34 -6.07 -7.99
CA VAL A 136 12.83 -7.36 -7.47
C VAL A 136 11.92 -8.52 -7.88
N GLU A 137 12.49 -9.73 -7.90
CA GLU A 137 11.68 -10.94 -8.06
C GLU A 137 10.75 -11.13 -6.85
N LEU A 138 9.59 -11.75 -7.04
CA LEU A 138 8.64 -11.99 -5.95
C LEU A 138 9.26 -12.88 -4.85
N ASP A 139 10.15 -13.81 -5.22
CA ASP A 139 10.89 -14.64 -4.27
C ASP A 139 11.80 -13.81 -3.36
N GLU A 140 12.35 -12.70 -3.86
CA GLU A 140 13.13 -11.75 -3.04
C GLU A 140 12.23 -11.02 -2.03
N VAL A 141 11.00 -10.65 -2.42
CA VAL A 141 10.01 -10.10 -1.48
C VAL A 141 9.73 -11.10 -0.35
N HIS A 142 9.50 -12.36 -0.70
CA HIS A 142 9.28 -13.43 0.28
C HIS A 142 10.49 -13.59 1.21
N ARG A 143 11.69 -13.61 0.65
CA ARG A 143 12.93 -13.71 1.44
C ARG A 143 13.09 -12.53 2.41
N ARG A 144 12.87 -11.29 1.96
CA ARG A 144 12.94 -10.07 2.80
C ARG A 144 11.87 -10.09 3.89
N TRP A 145 10.65 -10.51 3.57
CA TRP A 145 9.59 -10.69 4.57
C TRP A 145 10.01 -11.69 5.63
N ARG A 146 10.45 -12.88 5.25
CA ARG A 146 10.88 -13.94 6.20
C ARG A 146 12.10 -13.53 7.03
N ALA A 147 12.93 -12.63 6.54
CA ALA A 147 14.06 -12.05 7.25
C ALA A 147 13.68 -10.87 8.17
N GLY A 148 12.40 -10.46 8.23
CA GLY A 148 11.95 -9.33 9.04
C GLY A 148 12.33 -7.95 8.48
N ALA A 149 12.64 -7.87 7.19
CA ALA A 149 13.05 -6.61 6.56
C ALA A 149 11.86 -5.74 6.09
N PHE A 150 10.66 -6.30 6.05
CA PHE A 150 9.43 -5.55 5.78
C PHE A 150 8.91 -4.89 7.06
N ALA A 151 8.20 -3.75 6.90
CA ALA A 151 7.53 -3.09 8.01
C ALA A 151 6.59 -4.06 8.73
N THR A 152 6.56 -3.99 10.06
CA THR A 152 5.88 -4.99 10.91
C THR A 152 4.42 -5.32 10.48
N PRO A 153 3.57 -4.35 10.05
CA PRO A 153 2.22 -4.69 9.61
C PRO A 153 2.16 -5.69 8.45
N TRP A 154 3.20 -5.74 7.62
CA TRP A 154 3.26 -6.65 6.49
C TRP A 154 3.32 -8.12 6.89
N ASN A 155 3.72 -8.44 8.12
CA ASN A 155 3.71 -9.83 8.58
C ASN A 155 2.31 -10.45 8.55
N ALA A 156 1.31 -9.74 9.08
CA ALA A 156 -0.08 -10.20 9.07
C ALA A 156 -0.72 -10.10 7.67
N ARG A 157 -0.36 -9.06 6.91
CA ARG A 157 -0.85 -8.83 5.54
C ARG A 157 -0.42 -9.94 4.60
N PHE A 158 0.87 -10.26 4.56
CA PHE A 158 1.40 -11.35 3.75
C PHE A 158 0.90 -12.73 4.22
N ALA A 159 0.79 -12.94 5.53
CA ALA A 159 0.25 -14.20 6.04
C ALA A 159 -1.18 -14.51 5.56
N GLN A 160 -1.96 -13.45 5.23
CA GLN A 160 -3.33 -13.59 4.76
C GLN A 160 -3.48 -13.50 3.23
N LEU A 161 -2.59 -12.80 2.54
CA LEU A 161 -2.76 -12.45 1.12
C LEU A 161 -1.66 -13.02 0.20
N TRP A 162 -0.70 -13.79 0.73
CA TRP A 162 0.46 -14.20 -0.08
C TRP A 162 0.06 -15.06 -1.28
N GLU A 163 -0.82 -16.03 -1.09
CA GLU A 163 -1.25 -16.94 -2.17
C GLU A 163 -1.98 -16.17 -3.28
N GLU A 164 -2.88 -15.25 -2.90
CA GLU A 164 -3.60 -14.39 -3.84
C GLU A 164 -2.65 -13.42 -4.56
N LEU A 165 -1.64 -12.92 -3.85
CA LEU A 165 -0.62 -12.06 -4.43
C LEU A 165 0.21 -12.83 -5.48
N GLU A 166 0.65 -14.06 -5.18
CA GLU A 166 1.38 -14.89 -6.14
C GLU A 166 0.57 -15.12 -7.42
N VAL A 167 -0.71 -15.44 -7.28
CA VAL A 167 -1.62 -15.62 -8.42
C VAL A 167 -1.75 -14.32 -9.23
N ALA A 168 -1.93 -13.19 -8.55
CA ALA A 168 -2.08 -11.89 -9.20
C ALA A 168 -0.80 -11.46 -9.94
N VAL A 169 0.38 -11.67 -9.34
CA VAL A 169 1.68 -11.33 -9.95
C VAL A 169 1.99 -12.21 -11.16
N ARG A 170 1.72 -13.50 -11.07
CA ARG A 170 1.98 -14.45 -12.18
C ARG A 170 0.96 -14.37 -13.31
N GLY A 171 -0.19 -13.72 -13.08
CA GLY A 171 -1.27 -13.65 -14.05
C GLY A 171 -1.98 -14.99 -14.26
N GLU A 172 -1.85 -15.90 -13.35
CA GLU A 172 -2.55 -17.19 -13.34
C GLU A 172 -3.99 -16.97 -12.85
N ARG A 173 -4.94 -16.93 -13.77
CA ARG A 173 -6.39 -16.96 -13.50
C ARG A 173 -7.01 -18.23 -14.06
#